data_84ce75948b6b84cf7a4a12416be6a11c
#
_entry.id   84ce75948b6b84cf7a4a12416be6a11c
#
_cell.length_a   1.000
_cell.length_b   1.000
_cell.length_c   1.000
_cell.angle_alpha   90.00
_cell.angle_beta   90.00
_cell.angle_gamma   90.00
#
_symmetry.space_group_name_H-M   'P 1'
#
loop_
_entity.id
_entity.type
_entity.pdbx_description
1 polymer ?
#
loop_
_entity_poly.entity_id
_entity_poly.type
_entity_poly.pdbx_seq_one_letter_code
_entity_poly.pdbx_strand_id
1 'polypeptide(L)'
;MIIDLLRRLFKKKQPLKFSCGAFKDIEDDRDYIKEIEQGIDPKSINLLDGVNFKATWQSSTNACTGHAMSALLTILYAKLNKTDPLLFNYYYIYYWSRMLAFGSIKEDKGSYLRQTMMAVQKYGALIQEMCTLRSVYSQPKQEEIASANLLKIKSYFRLPTNKIYDAVLYTLIREKLPILAAMYVRNKEWNIAGKTGILKPCGSEDRSGGHAICLYGYDQSDDTILATNSWGELWGNKGFFKISRASLERDIMDAWTVGYNYY
;
A
#
# COMPACT_ATOMS: atom_id res chain seq x y z
N MET A 1 37.52 22.76 -16.61
CA MET A 1 36.97 23.00 -15.24
C MET A 1 35.50 23.47 -15.28
N ILE A 2 35.14 24.61 -15.92
CA ILE A 2 33.77 25.12 -16.00
C ILE A 2 32.85 24.17 -16.80
N ILE A 3 33.31 23.59 -17.91
CA ILE A 3 32.56 22.66 -18.76
C ILE A 3 32.22 21.36 -18.02
N ASP A 4 33.07 20.86 -17.14
CA ASP A 4 32.78 19.66 -16.34
C ASP A 4 31.81 19.94 -15.20
N LEU A 5 31.84 21.16 -14.66
CA LEU A 5 30.85 21.60 -13.67
C LEU A 5 29.46 21.73 -14.30
N LEU A 6 29.37 22.29 -15.53
CA LEU A 6 28.13 22.39 -16.27
C LEU A 6 27.60 21.00 -16.71
N ARG A 7 28.48 20.08 -17.14
CA ARG A 7 28.06 18.68 -17.43
C ARG A 7 27.53 17.94 -16.21
N ARG A 8 27.99 18.25 -14.99
CA ARG A 8 27.42 17.69 -13.74
C ARG A 8 26.06 18.29 -13.40
N LEU A 9 25.83 19.57 -13.70
CA LEU A 9 24.54 20.24 -13.51
C LEU A 9 23.47 19.80 -14.53
N PHE A 10 23.88 19.40 -15.74
CA PHE A 10 23.01 18.93 -16.81
C PHE A 10 23.01 17.40 -17.00
N LYS A 11 23.57 16.61 -16.05
CA LYS A 11 23.28 15.18 -16.04
C LYS A 11 21.77 15.05 -15.94
N LYS A 12 21.12 14.65 -17.07
CA LYS A 12 19.72 14.21 -17.06
C LYS A 12 19.58 13.25 -15.88
N LYS A 13 18.82 13.65 -14.86
CA LYS A 13 18.48 12.74 -13.76
C LYS A 13 17.93 11.50 -14.43
N GLN A 14 18.61 10.37 -14.29
CA GLN A 14 18.08 9.10 -14.75
C GLN A 14 16.69 8.94 -14.13
N PRO A 15 15.68 8.46 -14.86
CA PRO A 15 14.38 8.23 -14.30
C PRO A 15 14.56 7.36 -13.06
N LEU A 16 13.92 7.75 -11.96
CA LEU A 16 13.96 7.00 -10.71
C LEU A 16 13.46 5.59 -11.01
N LYS A 17 14.34 4.60 -10.85
CA LYS A 17 13.94 3.20 -10.95
C LYS A 17 13.22 2.86 -9.66
N PHE A 18 11.91 2.77 -9.72
CA PHE A 18 11.09 2.44 -8.58
C PHE A 18 11.25 0.96 -8.21
N SER A 19 11.43 0.67 -6.93
CA SER A 19 11.40 -0.70 -6.43
C SER A 19 9.96 -1.19 -6.40
N CYS A 20 9.69 -2.31 -7.05
CA CYS A 20 8.37 -2.91 -7.24
C CYS A 20 8.40 -4.33 -6.69
N GLY A 21 7.77 -4.56 -5.54
CA GLY A 21 7.85 -5.84 -4.82
C GLY A 21 6.49 -6.51 -4.58
N ALA A 22 5.42 -6.09 -5.26
CA ALA A 22 4.12 -6.74 -5.18
C ALA A 22 3.91 -7.71 -6.35
N PHE A 23 3.51 -8.94 -6.04
CA PHE A 23 3.10 -9.93 -7.03
C PHE A 23 1.58 -10.01 -7.10
N LYS A 24 1.05 -10.35 -8.28
CA LYS A 24 -0.36 -10.66 -8.44
C LYS A 24 -0.67 -11.96 -7.70
N ASP A 25 -1.71 -11.95 -6.85
CA ASP A 25 -2.17 -13.15 -6.15
C ASP A 25 -2.67 -14.20 -7.17
N ILE A 26 -2.30 -15.45 -6.95
CA ILE A 26 -2.86 -16.58 -7.69
C ILE A 26 -4.31 -16.73 -7.24
N GLU A 27 -5.21 -17.02 -8.16
CA GLU A 27 -6.61 -17.31 -7.83
C GLU A 27 -6.70 -18.50 -6.87
N ASP A 28 -7.54 -18.37 -5.85
CA ASP A 28 -7.73 -19.38 -4.81
C ASP A 28 -9.20 -19.36 -4.39
N ASP A 29 -9.90 -20.49 -4.58
CA ASP A 29 -11.32 -20.65 -4.25
C ASP A 29 -11.63 -20.44 -2.76
N ARG A 30 -10.60 -20.43 -1.91
CA ARG A 30 -10.72 -20.14 -0.47
C ARG A 30 -10.73 -18.64 -0.16
N ASP A 31 -10.46 -17.79 -1.15
CA ASP A 31 -10.53 -16.34 -0.95
C ASP A 31 -11.99 -15.92 -0.71
N TYR A 32 -12.23 -15.27 0.41
CA TYR A 32 -13.51 -14.63 0.65
C TYR A 32 -13.61 -13.37 -0.21
N ILE A 33 -14.37 -13.47 -1.30
CA ILE A 33 -14.64 -12.33 -2.18
C ILE A 33 -15.66 -11.41 -1.50
N LYS A 34 -15.34 -10.12 -1.47
CA LYS A 34 -16.21 -9.11 -0.89
C LYS A 34 -17.49 -8.95 -1.71
N GLU A 35 -18.62 -9.15 -1.09
CA GLU A 35 -19.91 -8.76 -1.67
C GLU A 35 -20.03 -7.23 -1.62
N ILE A 36 -20.50 -6.64 -2.72
CA ILE A 36 -20.68 -5.20 -2.84
C ILE A 36 -22.13 -4.89 -3.25
N GLU A 37 -22.72 -3.91 -2.61
CA GLU A 37 -24.00 -3.33 -3.03
C GLU A 37 -23.79 -2.40 -4.23
N GLN A 38 -24.72 -2.41 -5.17
CA GLN A 38 -24.72 -1.50 -6.32
C GLN A 38 -25.40 -0.16 -5.97
N GLY A 39 -25.12 0.87 -6.77
CA GLY A 39 -25.83 2.15 -6.66
C GLY A 39 -25.34 3.02 -5.49
N ILE A 40 -24.06 3.01 -5.22
CA ILE A 40 -23.47 3.93 -4.23
C ILE A 40 -23.52 5.35 -4.77
N ASP A 41 -24.10 6.26 -3.98
CA ASP A 41 -23.96 7.69 -4.21
C ASP A 41 -22.51 8.10 -3.85
N PRO A 42 -21.66 8.45 -4.84
CA PRO A 42 -20.26 8.70 -4.59
C PRO A 42 -20.08 10.06 -3.91
N LYS A 43 -19.78 10.03 -2.61
CA LYS A 43 -19.45 11.22 -1.81
C LYS A 43 -17.99 11.21 -1.44
N SER A 44 -17.36 12.38 -1.44
CA SER A 44 -15.97 12.51 -1.00
C SER A 44 -15.80 11.95 0.41
N ILE A 45 -14.74 11.18 0.59
CA ILE A 45 -14.31 10.65 1.88
C ILE A 45 -12.80 10.68 1.98
N ASN A 46 -12.28 11.06 3.14
CA ASN A 46 -10.87 11.01 3.47
C ASN A 46 -10.71 10.33 4.84
N LEU A 47 -10.22 9.09 4.85
CA LEU A 47 -10.00 8.33 6.09
C LEU A 47 -8.80 8.84 6.88
N LEU A 48 -7.98 9.72 6.32
CA LEU A 48 -6.87 10.41 7.00
C LEU A 48 -7.28 11.78 7.56
N ASP A 49 -8.55 12.17 7.42
CA ASP A 49 -8.99 13.44 7.96
C ASP A 49 -8.85 13.47 9.49
N GLY A 50 -8.10 14.48 10.00
CA GLY A 50 -7.72 14.57 11.40
C GLY A 50 -6.63 13.58 11.87
N VAL A 51 -6.02 12.79 10.97
CA VAL A 51 -4.96 11.83 11.29
C VAL A 51 -3.59 12.36 10.82
N ASN A 52 -2.66 12.59 11.74
CA ASN A 52 -1.30 13.01 11.41
C ASN A 52 -0.45 11.84 10.89
N PHE A 53 -0.76 11.35 9.68
CA PHE A 53 -0.04 10.26 9.04
C PHE A 53 1.02 10.81 8.08
N LYS A 54 2.23 10.25 8.12
CA LYS A 54 3.31 10.56 7.17
C LYS A 54 3.60 9.35 6.30
N ALA A 55 3.73 9.58 5.00
CA ALA A 55 4.11 8.53 4.06
C ALA A 55 5.50 7.98 4.38
N THR A 56 5.64 6.68 4.31
CA THR A 56 6.90 5.98 4.60
C THR A 56 7.83 5.93 3.39
N TRP A 57 9.09 5.53 3.61
CA TRP A 57 10.08 5.38 2.53
C TRP A 57 10.72 4.01 2.55
N GLN A 58 10.39 3.19 1.54
CA GLN A 58 10.94 1.84 1.39
C GLN A 58 12.37 1.80 0.82
N SER A 59 12.93 2.95 0.40
CA SER A 59 14.25 3.03 -0.24
C SER A 59 14.34 2.13 -1.49
N SER A 60 15.40 1.37 -1.65
CA SER A 60 15.62 0.41 -2.74
C SER A 60 15.08 -1.00 -2.45
N THR A 61 14.35 -1.19 -1.35
CA THR A 61 13.80 -2.50 -0.97
C THR A 61 12.51 -2.83 -1.71
N ASN A 62 12.16 -4.10 -1.79
CA ASN A 62 10.90 -4.58 -2.34
C ASN A 62 9.78 -4.71 -1.28
N ALA A 63 9.88 -3.96 -0.18
CA ALA A 63 8.99 -4.07 0.99
C ALA A 63 7.67 -3.32 0.86
N CYS A 64 7.23 -2.94 -0.34
CA CYS A 64 6.03 -2.13 -0.56
C CYS A 64 4.77 -2.74 0.08
N THR A 65 4.62 -4.07 0.10
CA THR A 65 3.47 -4.75 0.72
C THR A 65 3.44 -4.53 2.24
N GLY A 66 4.58 -4.57 2.90
CA GLY A 66 4.70 -4.27 4.33
C GLY A 66 4.39 -2.81 4.65
N HIS A 67 4.89 -1.87 3.83
CA HIS A 67 4.63 -0.43 3.98
C HIS A 67 3.16 -0.08 3.76
N ALA A 68 2.54 -0.62 2.71
CA ALA A 68 1.13 -0.38 2.41
C ALA A 68 0.21 -0.97 3.50
N MET A 69 0.53 -2.17 4.02
CA MET A 69 -0.21 -2.75 5.14
C MET A 69 -0.01 -1.98 6.44
N SER A 70 1.20 -1.48 6.72
CA SER A 70 1.45 -0.58 7.85
C SER A 70 0.57 0.67 7.77
N ALA A 71 0.45 1.29 6.60
CA ALA A 71 -0.42 2.44 6.38
C ALA A 71 -1.90 2.08 6.65
N LEU A 72 -2.37 0.95 6.12
CA LEU A 72 -3.73 0.47 6.35
C LEU A 72 -4.03 0.31 7.84
N LEU A 73 -3.16 -0.36 8.58
CA LEU A 73 -3.34 -0.58 10.03
C LEU A 73 -3.27 0.73 10.82
N THR A 74 -2.38 1.64 10.45
CA THR A 74 -2.24 2.96 11.08
C THR A 74 -3.53 3.78 10.95
N ILE A 75 -4.14 3.79 9.75
CA ILE A 75 -5.41 4.47 9.48
C ILE A 75 -6.54 3.84 10.31
N LEU A 76 -6.63 2.51 10.30
CA LEU A 76 -7.64 1.78 11.08
C LEU A 76 -7.52 2.07 12.57
N TYR A 77 -6.31 1.98 13.12
CA TYR A 77 -6.06 2.23 14.54
C TYR A 77 -6.46 3.64 14.94
N ALA A 78 -6.05 4.65 14.18
CA ALA A 78 -6.38 6.05 14.46
C ALA A 78 -7.90 6.29 14.43
N LYS A 79 -8.60 5.70 13.46
CA LYS A 79 -10.06 5.84 13.34
C LYS A 79 -10.83 5.15 14.46
N LEU A 80 -10.42 3.96 14.87
CA LEU A 80 -11.09 3.19 15.92
C LEU A 80 -10.91 3.83 17.31
N ASN A 81 -9.69 4.29 17.58
CA ASN A 81 -9.34 4.78 18.92
C ASN A 81 -9.49 6.30 19.06
N LYS A 82 -9.76 7.03 17.95
CA LYS A 82 -9.82 8.50 17.90
C LYS A 82 -8.61 9.16 18.56
N THR A 83 -7.44 8.60 18.31
CA THR A 83 -6.16 9.03 18.89
C THR A 83 -5.15 9.34 17.79
N ASP A 84 -3.98 9.83 18.19
CA ASP A 84 -2.83 9.95 17.28
C ASP A 84 -2.48 8.60 16.65
N PRO A 85 -2.07 8.59 15.38
CA PRO A 85 -1.76 7.38 14.66
C PRO A 85 -0.53 6.69 15.25
N LEU A 86 -0.64 5.39 15.52
CA LEU A 86 0.51 4.53 15.81
C LEU A 86 1.02 3.94 14.51
N LEU A 87 2.29 4.18 14.19
CA LEU A 87 2.92 3.57 13.03
C LEU A 87 3.26 2.11 13.33
N PHE A 88 2.77 1.19 12.50
CA PHE A 88 3.12 -0.22 12.59
C PHE A 88 4.41 -0.52 11.83
N ASN A 89 5.25 -1.40 12.35
CA ASN A 89 6.53 -1.72 11.75
C ASN A 89 6.35 -2.53 10.44
N TYR A 90 6.65 -1.90 9.33
CA TYR A 90 6.51 -2.48 7.99
C TYR A 90 7.50 -3.62 7.72
N TYR A 91 8.68 -3.65 8.34
CA TYR A 91 9.63 -4.76 8.21
C TYR A 91 9.16 -6.01 8.95
N TYR A 92 8.48 -5.87 10.10
CA TYR A 92 7.86 -6.98 10.80
C TYR A 92 6.75 -7.63 9.95
N ILE A 93 5.88 -6.82 9.39
CA ILE A 93 4.80 -7.29 8.50
C ILE A 93 5.40 -7.96 7.26
N TYR A 94 6.39 -7.33 6.63
CA TYR A 94 7.04 -7.83 5.44
C TYR A 94 7.85 -9.12 5.69
N TYR A 95 8.47 -9.26 6.86
CA TYR A 95 9.13 -10.48 7.29
C TYR A 95 8.16 -11.67 7.22
N TRP A 96 7.03 -11.59 7.92
CA TRP A 96 6.06 -12.68 7.98
C TRP A 96 5.37 -12.90 6.63
N SER A 97 5.11 -11.86 5.87
CA SER A 97 4.54 -11.96 4.53
C SER A 97 5.45 -12.81 3.61
N ARG A 98 6.79 -12.57 3.63
CA ARG A 98 7.74 -13.38 2.86
C ARG A 98 7.91 -14.80 3.42
N MET A 99 7.91 -14.96 4.73
CA MET A 99 7.94 -16.30 5.33
C MET A 99 6.74 -17.14 4.90
N LEU A 100 5.55 -16.56 4.81
CA LEU A 100 4.36 -17.23 4.30
C LEU A 100 4.42 -17.49 2.79
N ALA A 101 5.00 -16.57 2.01
CA ALA A 101 5.07 -16.68 0.56
C ALA A 101 6.15 -17.66 0.08
N PHE A 102 7.32 -17.66 0.73
CA PHE A 102 8.53 -18.32 0.21
C PHE A 102 9.27 -19.17 1.24
N GLY A 103 8.85 -19.18 2.51
CA GLY A 103 9.56 -19.86 3.62
C GLY A 103 10.94 -19.26 3.94
N SER A 104 11.29 -18.10 3.39
CA SER A 104 12.63 -17.52 3.49
C SER A 104 12.65 -16.01 3.35
N ILE A 105 13.59 -15.37 4.04
CA ILE A 105 13.89 -13.94 3.90
C ILE A 105 15.29 -13.67 3.31
N LYS A 106 15.99 -14.71 2.84
CA LYS A 106 17.37 -14.57 2.32
C LYS A 106 17.47 -13.62 1.13
N GLU A 107 16.40 -13.51 0.36
CA GLU A 107 16.32 -12.62 -0.78
C GLU A 107 15.16 -11.62 -0.60
N ASP A 108 15.37 -10.39 -1.02
CA ASP A 108 14.34 -9.35 -1.03
C ASP A 108 13.49 -9.44 -2.31
N LYS A 109 12.66 -10.50 -2.40
CA LYS A 109 11.86 -10.80 -3.60
C LYS A 109 10.58 -9.99 -3.75
N GLY A 110 10.11 -9.34 -2.67
CA GLY A 110 8.75 -8.82 -2.61
C GLY A 110 7.80 -9.80 -1.92
N SER A 111 6.49 -9.60 -2.07
CA SER A 111 5.46 -10.51 -1.54
C SER A 111 4.12 -10.32 -2.23
N TYR A 112 3.13 -11.12 -1.84
CA TYR A 112 1.74 -11.06 -2.28
C TYR A 112 0.87 -10.35 -1.25
N LEU A 113 -0.23 -9.73 -1.69
CA LEU A 113 -1.15 -9.05 -0.76
C LEU A 113 -1.87 -10.06 0.16
N ARG A 114 -2.29 -11.22 -0.36
CA ARG A 114 -2.90 -12.28 0.45
C ARG A 114 -1.98 -12.70 1.59
N GLN A 115 -0.71 -13.00 1.31
CA GLN A 115 0.27 -13.38 2.35
C GLN A 115 0.52 -12.24 3.35
N THR A 116 0.41 -10.99 2.91
CA THR A 116 0.53 -9.83 3.80
C THR A 116 -0.68 -9.74 4.75
N MET A 117 -1.91 -9.97 4.27
CA MET A 117 -3.10 -10.07 5.12
C MET A 117 -3.02 -11.25 6.08
N MET A 118 -2.65 -12.44 5.58
CA MET A 118 -2.43 -13.64 6.40
C MET A 118 -1.37 -13.43 7.48
N ALA A 119 -0.30 -12.70 7.17
CA ALA A 119 0.76 -12.39 8.12
C ALA A 119 0.22 -11.64 9.33
N VAL A 120 -0.57 -10.60 9.10
CA VAL A 120 -1.17 -9.81 10.21
C VAL A 120 -2.27 -10.58 10.92
N GLN A 121 -3.04 -11.40 10.23
CA GLN A 121 -4.03 -12.27 10.87
C GLN A 121 -3.36 -13.31 11.79
N LYS A 122 -2.29 -13.95 11.32
CA LYS A 122 -1.65 -15.06 12.05
C LYS A 122 -0.67 -14.59 13.11
N TYR A 123 0.19 -13.63 12.77
CA TYR A 123 1.32 -13.20 13.60
C TYR A 123 1.16 -11.80 14.19
N GLY A 124 0.09 -11.09 13.83
CA GLY A 124 -0.18 -9.74 14.31
C GLY A 124 0.69 -8.68 13.66
N ALA A 125 0.64 -7.49 14.26
CA ALA A 125 1.44 -6.35 13.87
C ALA A 125 2.08 -5.71 15.11
N LEU A 126 3.26 -5.14 14.96
CA LEU A 126 4.02 -4.53 16.04
C LEU A 126 4.16 -3.03 15.80
N ILE A 127 3.97 -2.24 16.83
CA ILE A 127 4.16 -0.78 16.78
C ILE A 127 5.65 -0.49 16.50
N GLN A 128 5.93 0.52 15.70
CA GLN A 128 7.28 0.88 15.23
C GLN A 128 8.26 1.07 16.39
N GLU A 129 7.84 1.72 17.47
CA GLU A 129 8.66 2.02 18.64
C GLU A 129 9.01 0.78 19.44
N MET A 130 8.16 -0.26 19.41
CA MET A 130 8.35 -1.53 20.11
C MET A 130 9.15 -2.56 19.30
N CYS A 131 9.48 -2.26 18.05
CA CYS A 131 10.10 -3.18 17.13
C CYS A 131 11.57 -2.84 16.88
N THR A 132 12.45 -3.84 16.94
CA THR A 132 13.88 -3.67 16.67
C THR A 132 14.28 -3.91 15.22
N LEU A 133 13.36 -4.39 14.37
CA LEU A 133 13.63 -4.64 12.96
C LEU A 133 13.91 -3.31 12.21
N ARG A 134 15.05 -3.24 11.53
CA ARG A 134 15.50 -2.06 10.79
C ARG A 134 15.85 -2.34 9.33
N SER A 135 15.69 -3.57 8.88
CA SER A 135 15.96 -3.98 7.50
C SER A 135 15.09 -5.13 7.06
N VAL A 136 15.00 -5.37 5.76
CA VAL A 136 14.29 -6.51 5.16
C VAL A 136 14.91 -7.87 5.51
N TYR A 137 16.13 -7.89 6.04
CA TYR A 137 16.82 -9.11 6.46
C TYR A 137 16.80 -9.35 7.98
N SER A 138 16.22 -8.39 8.74
CA SER A 138 16.06 -8.55 10.19
C SER A 138 15.00 -9.61 10.52
N GLN A 139 15.22 -10.33 11.63
CA GLN A 139 14.28 -11.32 12.15
C GLN A 139 13.70 -10.82 13.48
N PRO A 140 12.41 -11.04 13.75
CA PRO A 140 11.81 -10.65 15.02
C PRO A 140 12.29 -11.55 16.15
N LYS A 141 12.44 -10.98 17.33
CA LYS A 141 12.71 -11.70 18.58
C LYS A 141 11.43 -12.35 19.12
N GLN A 142 11.55 -13.33 20.00
CA GLN A 142 10.38 -14.00 20.59
C GLN A 142 9.46 -13.05 21.36
N GLU A 143 10.02 -12.10 22.10
CA GLU A 143 9.29 -11.06 22.81
C GLU A 143 8.49 -10.13 21.86
N GLU A 144 9.05 -9.80 20.70
CA GLU A 144 8.38 -9.01 19.67
C GLU A 144 7.21 -9.78 19.03
N ILE A 145 7.39 -11.09 18.79
CA ILE A 145 6.33 -11.96 18.28
C ILE A 145 5.19 -12.08 19.30
N ALA A 146 5.53 -12.24 20.59
CA ALA A 146 4.53 -12.32 21.65
C ALA A 146 3.71 -10.99 21.75
N SER A 147 4.40 -9.86 21.71
CA SER A 147 3.75 -8.53 21.75
C SER A 147 2.88 -8.25 20.53
N ALA A 148 3.34 -8.60 19.33
CA ALA A 148 2.60 -8.41 18.08
C ALA A 148 1.32 -9.25 18.03
N ASN A 149 1.29 -10.37 18.72
CA ASN A 149 0.14 -11.28 18.77
C ASN A 149 -1.12 -10.66 19.37
N LEU A 150 -0.99 -9.54 20.09
CA LEU A 150 -2.10 -8.77 20.65
C LEU A 150 -2.80 -7.87 19.61
N LEU A 151 -2.18 -7.62 18.46
CA LEU A 151 -2.66 -6.71 17.42
C LEU A 151 -2.86 -7.47 16.09
N LYS A 152 -3.95 -8.21 15.99
CA LYS A 152 -4.32 -9.04 14.83
C LYS A 152 -5.58 -8.53 14.15
N ILE A 153 -5.63 -8.64 12.81
CA ILE A 153 -6.91 -8.59 12.11
C ILE A 153 -7.64 -9.94 12.24
N LYS A 154 -8.95 -9.92 12.41
CA LYS A 154 -9.76 -11.16 12.55
C LYS A 154 -10.07 -11.79 11.20
N SER A 155 -10.38 -10.97 10.22
CA SER A 155 -10.75 -11.41 8.86
C SER A 155 -10.29 -10.41 7.82
N TYR A 156 -10.21 -10.86 6.58
CA TYR A 156 -9.89 -10.04 5.42
C TYR A 156 -10.64 -10.58 4.19
N PHE A 157 -10.86 -9.70 3.22
CA PHE A 157 -11.65 -9.99 2.02
C PHE A 157 -10.94 -9.46 0.79
N ARG A 158 -10.99 -10.24 -0.30
CA ARG A 158 -10.55 -9.81 -1.62
C ARG A 158 -11.64 -8.99 -2.29
N LEU A 159 -11.31 -7.86 -2.87
CA LEU A 159 -12.24 -7.07 -3.67
C LEU A 159 -12.36 -7.69 -5.07
N PRO A 160 -13.58 -7.72 -5.65
CA PRO A 160 -13.77 -8.23 -7.01
C PRO A 160 -13.10 -7.31 -8.04
N THR A 161 -12.09 -7.82 -8.75
CA THR A 161 -11.31 -7.02 -9.71
C THR A 161 -12.07 -6.70 -11.00
N ASN A 162 -13.09 -7.47 -11.35
CA ASN A 162 -13.96 -7.22 -12.49
C ASN A 162 -14.95 -6.05 -12.29
N LYS A 163 -15.11 -5.59 -11.05
CA LYS A 163 -15.89 -4.41 -10.65
C LYS A 163 -15.10 -3.56 -9.66
N ILE A 164 -13.81 -3.43 -9.89
CA ILE A 164 -12.89 -2.89 -8.89
C ILE A 164 -13.22 -1.47 -8.47
N TYR A 165 -13.65 -0.61 -9.40
CA TYR A 165 -13.98 0.76 -9.07
C TYR A 165 -15.16 0.83 -8.08
N ASP A 166 -16.24 0.12 -8.37
CA ASP A 166 -17.42 0.06 -7.50
C ASP A 166 -17.07 -0.58 -6.14
N ALA A 167 -16.26 -1.63 -6.15
CA ALA A 167 -15.80 -2.28 -4.92
C ALA A 167 -14.95 -1.36 -4.04
N VAL A 168 -14.08 -0.54 -4.65
CA VAL A 168 -13.28 0.46 -3.94
C VAL A 168 -14.18 1.55 -3.36
N LEU A 169 -15.12 2.11 -4.14
CA LEU A 169 -16.07 3.10 -3.63
C LEU A 169 -16.93 2.55 -2.50
N TYR A 170 -17.47 1.33 -2.67
CA TYR A 170 -18.25 0.66 -1.61
C TYR A 170 -17.45 0.57 -0.31
N THR A 171 -16.24 0.02 -0.38
CA THR A 171 -15.38 -0.20 0.78
C THR A 171 -14.99 1.12 1.47
N LEU A 172 -14.60 2.12 0.69
CA LEU A 172 -14.20 3.42 1.23
C LEU A 172 -15.37 4.23 1.80
N ILE A 173 -16.49 4.33 1.06
CA ILE A 173 -17.58 5.26 1.39
C ILE A 173 -18.56 4.63 2.37
N ARG A 174 -19.03 3.39 2.11
CA ARG A 174 -20.04 2.72 2.95
C ARG A 174 -19.43 2.11 4.19
N GLU A 175 -18.34 1.38 4.00
CA GLU A 175 -17.71 0.67 5.12
C GLU A 175 -16.67 1.50 5.87
N LYS A 176 -16.17 2.57 5.24
CA LYS A 176 -15.13 3.44 5.81
C LYS A 176 -13.86 2.66 6.15
N LEU A 177 -13.48 1.71 5.30
CA LEU A 177 -12.32 0.86 5.45
C LEU A 177 -11.24 1.23 4.42
N PRO A 178 -9.96 1.33 4.82
CA PRO A 178 -8.85 1.45 3.89
C PRO A 178 -8.60 0.13 3.15
N ILE A 179 -7.95 0.22 1.99
CA ILE A 179 -7.75 -0.91 1.09
C ILE A 179 -6.25 -1.08 0.83
N LEU A 180 -5.76 -2.31 0.98
CA LEU A 180 -4.44 -2.73 0.49
C LEU A 180 -4.58 -3.10 -0.99
N ALA A 181 -3.92 -2.37 -1.87
CA ALA A 181 -4.01 -2.57 -3.31
C ALA A 181 -2.65 -2.78 -3.95
N ALA A 182 -2.58 -3.62 -4.98
CA ALA A 182 -1.42 -3.76 -5.84
C ALA A 182 -1.77 -3.32 -7.27
N MET A 183 -0.89 -2.53 -7.87
CA MET A 183 -1.04 -2.02 -9.23
C MET A 183 0.23 -2.24 -10.05
N TYR A 184 0.07 -2.43 -11.36
CA TYR A 184 1.19 -2.40 -12.29
C TYR A 184 1.80 -0.99 -12.34
N VAL A 185 3.12 -0.91 -12.24
CA VAL A 185 3.86 0.35 -12.40
C VAL A 185 4.19 0.56 -13.87
N ARG A 186 3.63 1.62 -14.43
CA ARG A 186 4.03 2.17 -15.73
C ARG A 186 4.96 3.35 -15.48
N ASN A 187 6.26 3.15 -15.75
CA ASN A 187 7.30 4.09 -15.32
C ASN A 187 7.03 5.55 -15.72
N LYS A 188 6.59 5.78 -16.96
CA LYS A 188 6.30 7.14 -17.44
C LYS A 188 5.16 7.78 -16.64
N GLU A 189 4.06 7.06 -16.43
CA GLU A 189 2.88 7.57 -15.71
C GLU A 189 3.16 7.81 -14.23
N TRP A 190 3.84 6.86 -13.58
CA TRP A 190 4.23 7.00 -12.17
C TRP A 190 5.30 8.09 -11.95
N ASN A 191 6.19 8.33 -12.92
CA ASN A 191 7.10 9.49 -12.88
C ASN A 191 6.36 10.83 -13.01
N ILE A 192 5.30 10.89 -13.84
CA ILE A 192 4.43 12.06 -13.93
C ILE A 192 3.67 12.25 -12.61
N ALA A 193 3.06 11.18 -12.08
CA ALA A 193 2.36 11.20 -10.81
C ALA A 193 3.26 11.66 -9.65
N GLY A 194 4.52 11.26 -9.64
CA GLY A 194 5.52 11.73 -8.67
C GLY A 194 5.77 13.24 -8.67
N LYS A 195 5.44 13.92 -9.78
CA LYS A 195 5.58 15.39 -9.91
C LYS A 195 4.26 16.12 -9.74
N THR A 196 3.16 15.52 -10.16
CA THR A 196 1.84 16.16 -10.24
C THR A 196 0.92 15.75 -9.09
N GLY A 197 1.22 14.67 -8.40
CA GLY A 197 0.34 14.06 -7.40
C GLY A 197 -0.85 13.31 -8.01
N ILE A 198 -0.91 13.10 -9.34
CA ILE A 198 -2.05 12.44 -9.99
C ILE A 198 -1.58 11.38 -10.97
N LEU A 199 -2.03 10.13 -10.75
CA LEU A 199 -1.81 9.01 -11.66
C LEU A 199 -2.95 8.93 -12.68
N LYS A 200 -2.61 9.23 -13.94
CA LYS A 200 -3.52 9.18 -15.10
C LYS A 200 -2.86 8.45 -16.26
N PRO A 201 -3.63 7.75 -17.12
CA PRO A 201 -3.09 7.14 -18.33
C PRO A 201 -2.47 8.21 -19.25
N CYS A 202 -1.31 7.89 -19.84
CA CYS A 202 -0.67 8.74 -20.83
C CYS A 202 -0.20 7.96 -22.07
N GLY A 203 -0.79 6.77 -22.32
CA GLY A 203 -0.48 5.92 -23.45
C GLY A 203 0.84 5.15 -23.31
N SER A 204 1.36 4.99 -22.09
CA SER A 204 2.56 4.19 -21.85
C SER A 204 2.21 2.72 -21.73
N GLU A 205 2.92 1.86 -22.49
CA GLU A 205 2.79 0.40 -22.44
C GLU A 205 3.86 -0.27 -21.57
N ASP A 206 4.85 0.50 -21.08
CA ASP A 206 5.93 -0.01 -20.24
C ASP A 206 5.44 -0.42 -18.85
N ARG A 207 5.79 -1.63 -18.43
CA ARG A 207 5.52 -2.15 -17.08
C ARG A 207 6.83 -2.58 -16.44
N SER A 208 7.13 -2.09 -15.25
CA SER A 208 8.33 -2.46 -14.51
C SER A 208 8.08 -3.45 -13.36
N GLY A 209 6.84 -3.73 -13.03
CA GLY A 209 6.45 -4.66 -11.96
C GLY A 209 5.18 -4.26 -11.26
N GLY A 210 4.86 -4.93 -10.16
CA GLY A 210 3.74 -4.62 -9.29
C GLY A 210 4.20 -3.86 -8.05
N HIS A 211 3.39 -2.89 -7.61
CA HIS A 211 3.65 -2.07 -6.43
C HIS A 211 2.43 -2.03 -5.52
N ALA A 212 2.66 -2.16 -4.21
CA ALA A 212 1.61 -2.12 -3.22
C ALA A 212 1.45 -0.71 -2.64
N ILE A 213 0.20 -0.28 -2.50
CA ILE A 213 -0.22 1.02 -1.99
C ILE A 213 -1.41 0.84 -1.04
N CYS A 214 -1.71 1.87 -0.24
CA CYS A 214 -2.93 1.90 0.56
C CYS A 214 -3.89 2.95 0.00
N LEU A 215 -5.12 2.55 -0.34
CA LEU A 215 -6.20 3.44 -0.73
C LEU A 215 -6.95 3.85 0.54
N TYR A 216 -7.17 5.16 0.71
CA TYR A 216 -7.73 5.69 1.95
C TYR A 216 -8.86 6.71 1.76
N GLY A 217 -9.26 6.99 0.55
CA GLY A 217 -10.32 7.96 0.32
C GLY A 217 -10.73 8.09 -1.14
N TYR A 218 -11.71 8.95 -1.36
CA TYR A 218 -12.26 9.30 -2.66
C TYR A 218 -12.55 10.79 -2.72
N ASP A 219 -12.19 11.43 -3.81
CA ASP A 219 -12.49 12.81 -4.10
C ASP A 219 -13.49 12.90 -5.27
N GLN A 220 -14.73 13.29 -4.94
CA GLN A 220 -15.81 13.41 -5.91
C GLN A 220 -15.57 14.52 -6.93
N SER A 221 -14.82 15.57 -6.56
CA SER A 221 -14.65 16.75 -7.40
C SER A 221 -13.92 16.46 -8.71
N ASP A 222 -13.03 15.48 -8.71
CA ASP A 222 -12.25 15.06 -9.87
C ASP A 222 -12.30 13.55 -10.15
N ASP A 223 -13.22 12.84 -9.49
CA ASP A 223 -13.46 11.40 -9.63
C ASP A 223 -12.18 10.56 -9.45
N THR A 224 -11.47 10.80 -8.35
CA THR A 224 -10.19 10.15 -8.06
C THR A 224 -10.18 9.43 -6.71
N ILE A 225 -9.43 8.32 -6.65
CA ILE A 225 -9.15 7.60 -5.42
C ILE A 225 -7.90 8.18 -4.76
N LEU A 226 -7.99 8.45 -3.45
CA LEU A 226 -6.86 8.93 -2.65
C LEU A 226 -6.01 7.76 -2.18
N ALA A 227 -4.69 7.85 -2.39
CA ALA A 227 -3.74 6.79 -2.05
C ALA A 227 -2.48 7.34 -1.38
N THR A 228 -1.86 6.51 -0.52
CA THR A 228 -0.52 6.74 0.01
C THR A 228 0.47 5.76 -0.59
N ASN A 229 1.69 6.28 -0.87
CA ASN A 229 2.80 5.55 -1.44
C ASN A 229 3.93 5.37 -0.41
N SER A 230 4.88 4.51 -0.70
CA SER A 230 6.07 4.25 0.13
C SER A 230 7.39 4.68 -0.52
N TRP A 231 7.36 5.72 -1.36
CA TRP A 231 8.55 6.28 -2.00
C TRP A 231 8.99 7.63 -1.38
N GLY A 232 8.53 7.89 -0.15
CA GLY A 232 8.91 9.05 0.65
C GLY A 232 8.19 10.34 0.26
N GLU A 233 8.42 11.37 1.06
CA GLU A 233 7.71 12.66 0.95
C GLU A 233 8.11 13.51 -0.28
N LEU A 234 9.21 13.18 -0.96
CA LEU A 234 9.63 13.87 -2.19
C LEU A 234 8.89 13.38 -3.44
N TRP A 235 8.10 12.33 -3.33
CA TRP A 235 7.29 11.78 -4.41
C TRP A 235 5.83 12.19 -4.25
N GLY A 236 5.18 12.62 -5.34
CA GLY A 236 3.79 13.05 -5.33
C GLY A 236 3.55 14.28 -4.44
N ASN A 237 2.41 14.30 -3.76
CA ASN A 237 2.11 15.31 -2.74
C ASN A 237 2.53 14.79 -1.36
N LYS A 238 3.80 14.93 -1.00
CA LYS A 238 4.38 14.39 0.26
C LYS A 238 4.15 12.90 0.47
N GLY A 239 4.27 12.11 -0.61
CA GLY A 239 4.03 10.66 -0.60
C GLY A 239 2.58 10.25 -0.79
N PHE A 240 1.67 11.21 -0.95
CA PHE A 240 0.26 10.98 -1.29
C PHE A 240 0.01 11.28 -2.77
N PHE A 241 -1.02 10.65 -3.32
CA PHE A 241 -1.42 10.88 -4.71
C PHE A 241 -2.87 10.50 -4.96
N LYS A 242 -3.39 10.94 -6.08
CA LYS A 242 -4.71 10.60 -6.58
C LYS A 242 -4.60 9.64 -7.75
N ILE A 243 -5.52 8.71 -7.85
CA ILE A 243 -5.59 7.72 -8.92
C ILE A 243 -6.88 7.93 -9.70
N SER A 244 -6.77 8.19 -11.00
CA SER A 244 -7.95 8.27 -11.86
C SER A 244 -8.62 6.89 -11.99
N ARG A 245 -9.95 6.87 -12.18
CA ARG A 245 -10.73 5.66 -12.44
C ARG A 245 -10.08 4.80 -13.53
N ALA A 246 -9.72 5.41 -14.67
CA ALA A 246 -9.11 4.70 -15.79
C ALA A 246 -7.76 4.04 -15.46
N SER A 247 -6.92 4.65 -14.59
CA SER A 247 -5.68 4.01 -14.12
C SER A 247 -5.96 2.86 -13.18
N LEU A 248 -6.91 3.03 -12.25
CA LEU A 248 -7.30 1.98 -11.32
C LEU A 248 -7.81 0.74 -12.06
N GLU A 249 -8.81 0.90 -12.93
CA GLU A 249 -9.43 -0.20 -13.68
C GLU A 249 -8.44 -0.92 -14.60
N ARG A 250 -7.50 -0.20 -15.22
CA ARG A 250 -6.52 -0.76 -16.15
C ARG A 250 -5.39 -1.52 -15.46
N ASP A 251 -4.88 -0.99 -14.35
CA ASP A 251 -3.61 -1.43 -13.78
C ASP A 251 -3.73 -2.14 -12.42
N ILE A 252 -4.95 -2.26 -11.87
CA ILE A 252 -5.14 -3.03 -10.63
C ILE A 252 -4.75 -4.50 -10.84
N MET A 253 -3.99 -5.04 -9.92
CA MET A 253 -3.62 -6.45 -9.88
C MET A 253 -4.49 -7.20 -8.89
N ASP A 254 -4.56 -6.68 -7.67
CA ASP A 254 -5.32 -7.20 -6.55
C ASP A 254 -5.67 -6.09 -5.57
N ALA A 255 -6.76 -6.27 -4.82
CA ALA A 255 -7.14 -5.39 -3.74
C ALA A 255 -7.79 -6.18 -2.60
N TRP A 256 -7.44 -5.81 -1.37
CA TRP A 256 -7.87 -6.48 -0.15
C TRP A 256 -8.26 -5.47 0.92
N THR A 257 -9.24 -5.81 1.73
CA THR A 257 -9.61 -5.04 2.92
C THR A 257 -9.82 -5.96 4.12
N VAL A 258 -9.94 -5.39 5.30
CA VAL A 258 -10.19 -6.11 6.54
C VAL A 258 -11.69 -6.22 6.83
N GLY A 259 -12.08 -7.17 7.68
CA GLY A 259 -13.47 -7.26 8.16
C GLY A 259 -13.77 -6.27 9.29
N TYR A 260 -15.05 -6.10 9.63
CA TYR A 260 -15.53 -5.12 10.61
C TYR A 260 -15.11 -5.36 12.06
N ASN A 261 -14.69 -6.57 12.41
CA ASN A 261 -14.27 -6.93 13.76
C ASN A 261 -12.74 -6.93 13.83
N TYR A 262 -12.15 -5.76 14.11
CA TYR A 262 -10.73 -5.63 14.37
C TYR A 262 -10.47 -5.70 15.87
N TYR A 263 -9.48 -6.50 16.27
CA TYR A 263 -9.03 -6.73 17.66
C TYR A 263 -9.89 -7.64 18.52
#